data_81ed3da04bf71ae1662307f06e290863
#
_entry.id   81ed3da04bf71ae1662307f06e290863
#
_cell.length_a   1.000
_cell.length_b   1.000
_cell.length_c   1.000
_cell.angle_alpha   90.00
_cell.angle_beta   90.00
_cell.angle_gamma   90.00
#
_symmetry.space_group_name_H-M   'P 1'
#
loop_
_entity.id
_entity.type
_entity.pdbx_description
1 polymer ?
#
loop_
_entity_poly.entity_id
_entity_poly.type
_entity_poly.pdbx_seq_one_letter_code
_entity_poly.pdbx_strand_id
1 'polypeptide(L)'
;MTLSATTLAATTPTATASVRPQPGEYAAYYDRYISLVTANDVLAVLDDQRREMLLLLCGRTETDGDLRYAPDKWSLKEVLGHVNDTERIMSYRALRISRGDATPIEGYEQDDYVRNGPFASRPLADLIEDYIAVRRATVSLFRNLDEPAWSRRGVANKNEVTVRALAYIIAGHELHHRRIIEEKYLK
;
A
#
# COMPACT_ATOMS: atom_id res chain seq x y z
N MET A 1 16.56 4.26 -36.65
CA MET A 1 15.48 3.51 -35.98
C MET A 1 14.71 4.51 -35.10
N THR A 2 13.57 4.95 -35.59
CA THR A 2 12.68 5.92 -34.96
C THR A 2 11.79 5.17 -33.96
N LEU A 3 12.01 5.38 -32.66
CA LEU A 3 11.09 4.90 -31.63
C LEU A 3 9.79 5.70 -31.69
N SER A 4 8.73 5.04 -32.14
CA SER A 4 7.38 5.60 -32.13
C SER A 4 6.90 5.76 -30.69
N ALA A 5 6.57 6.96 -30.29
CA ALA A 5 5.95 7.24 -28.98
C ALA A 5 4.54 6.66 -28.98
N THR A 6 4.36 5.50 -28.39
CA THR A 6 3.03 4.94 -28.16
C THR A 6 2.37 5.75 -27.04
N THR A 7 1.41 6.59 -27.41
CA THR A 7 0.53 7.29 -26.46
C THR A 7 -0.26 6.23 -25.69
N LEU A 8 0.06 6.01 -24.42
CA LEU A 8 -0.77 5.19 -23.55
C LEU A 8 -2.12 5.90 -23.39
N ALA A 9 -3.14 5.33 -23.99
CA ALA A 9 -4.52 5.75 -23.78
C ALA A 9 -4.84 5.60 -22.28
N ALA A 10 -5.37 6.66 -21.67
CA ALA A 10 -5.90 6.60 -20.30
C ALA A 10 -7.04 5.58 -20.28
N THR A 11 -6.81 4.42 -19.70
CA THR A 11 -7.85 3.43 -19.47
C THR A 11 -8.82 3.99 -18.44
N THR A 12 -10.07 4.16 -18.82
CA THR A 12 -11.17 4.48 -17.89
C THR A 12 -11.18 3.41 -16.78
N PRO A 13 -11.22 3.79 -15.48
CA PRO A 13 -11.28 2.81 -14.41
C PRO A 13 -12.50 1.92 -14.59
N THR A 14 -12.35 0.62 -14.33
CA THR A 14 -13.49 -0.30 -14.32
C THR A 14 -14.48 0.15 -13.25
N ALA A 15 -15.78 0.12 -13.53
CA ALA A 15 -16.84 0.59 -12.62
C ALA A 15 -16.72 -0.01 -11.20
N THR A 16 -16.12 -1.17 -11.06
CA THR A 16 -15.94 -1.90 -9.79
C THR A 16 -14.76 -1.38 -8.95
N ALA A 17 -13.75 -0.77 -9.56
CA ALA A 17 -12.67 -0.09 -8.81
C ALA A 17 -13.18 1.16 -8.07
N SER A 18 -14.35 1.66 -8.46
CA SER A 18 -15.02 2.81 -7.86
C SER A 18 -16.07 2.43 -6.79
N VAL A 19 -16.14 1.16 -6.39
CA VAL A 19 -17.08 0.69 -5.36
C VAL A 19 -16.31 0.42 -4.06
N ARG A 20 -16.67 1.16 -3.00
CA ARG A 20 -16.09 0.94 -1.66
C ARG A 20 -16.46 -0.43 -1.11
N PRO A 21 -15.54 -1.11 -0.38
CA PRO A 21 -15.87 -2.34 0.31
C PRO A 21 -16.91 -2.08 1.41
N GLN A 22 -17.81 -3.04 1.61
CA GLN A 22 -18.85 -2.98 2.62
C GLN A 22 -18.42 -3.75 3.89
N PRO A 23 -19.00 -3.44 5.05
CA PRO A 23 -18.87 -4.30 6.23
C PRO A 23 -19.13 -5.77 5.89
N GLY A 24 -18.29 -6.67 6.38
CA GLY A 24 -18.32 -8.10 6.02
C GLY A 24 -17.47 -8.49 4.82
N GLU A 25 -16.83 -7.53 4.15
CA GLU A 25 -15.82 -7.81 3.13
C GLU A 25 -14.38 -7.82 3.70
N TYR A 26 -14.22 -7.48 4.97
CA TYR A 26 -12.94 -7.42 5.68
C TYR A 26 -13.16 -7.56 7.19
N ALA A 27 -12.11 -7.93 7.92
CA ALA A 27 -12.16 -7.93 9.38
C ALA A 27 -12.34 -6.50 9.93
N ALA A 28 -13.16 -6.34 10.97
CA ALA A 28 -13.45 -5.04 11.59
C ALA A 28 -12.18 -4.24 11.99
N TYR A 29 -11.08 -4.93 12.29
CA TYR A 29 -9.77 -4.31 12.52
C TYR A 29 -9.35 -3.34 11.42
N TYR A 30 -9.65 -3.63 10.16
CA TYR A 30 -9.24 -2.82 9.01
C TYR A 30 -10.12 -1.59 8.76
N ASP A 31 -11.22 -1.45 9.48
CA ASP A 31 -12.09 -0.26 9.36
C ASP A 31 -11.32 1.04 9.65
N ARG A 32 -10.36 0.98 10.59
CA ARG A 32 -9.45 2.10 10.93
C ARG A 32 -8.64 2.63 9.74
N TYR A 33 -8.40 1.81 8.72
CA TYR A 33 -7.70 2.19 7.51
C TYR A 33 -8.67 2.54 6.38
N ILE A 34 -9.64 1.67 6.12
CA ILE A 34 -10.61 1.84 5.04
C ILE A 34 -11.41 3.13 5.20
N SER A 35 -11.77 3.50 6.42
CA SER A 35 -12.50 4.75 6.71
C SER A 35 -11.71 6.02 6.37
N LEU A 36 -10.38 5.95 6.31
CA LEU A 36 -9.54 7.09 5.93
C LEU A 36 -9.62 7.41 4.43
N VAL A 37 -9.96 6.44 3.60
CA VAL A 37 -10.09 6.60 2.16
C VAL A 37 -11.49 7.11 1.85
N THR A 38 -11.64 8.40 1.56
CA THR A 38 -12.95 9.02 1.31
C THR A 38 -13.40 8.92 -0.15
N ALA A 39 -12.46 8.83 -1.08
CA ALA A 39 -12.75 8.73 -2.51
C ALA A 39 -13.19 7.31 -2.89
N ASN A 40 -14.01 7.22 -3.95
CA ASN A 40 -14.51 5.95 -4.46
C ASN A 40 -13.54 5.29 -5.46
N ASP A 41 -12.74 6.06 -6.19
CA ASP A 41 -11.75 5.53 -7.13
C ASP A 41 -10.43 5.25 -6.39
N VAL A 42 -10.28 4.01 -5.91
CA VAL A 42 -9.08 3.61 -5.16
C VAL A 42 -7.81 3.60 -6.02
N LEU A 43 -7.93 3.40 -7.35
CA LEU A 43 -6.77 3.44 -8.24
C LEU A 43 -6.22 4.86 -8.36
N ALA A 44 -7.11 5.85 -8.51
CA ALA A 44 -6.71 7.25 -8.49
C ALA A 44 -6.06 7.63 -7.15
N VAL A 45 -6.65 7.18 -6.03
CA VAL A 45 -6.08 7.40 -4.69
C VAL A 45 -4.65 6.86 -4.59
N LEU A 46 -4.41 5.62 -5.01
CA LEU A 46 -3.09 4.99 -4.96
C LEU A 46 -2.04 5.72 -5.83
N ASP A 47 -2.44 6.21 -7.00
CA ASP A 47 -1.56 7.02 -7.87
C ASP A 47 -1.27 8.41 -7.27
N ASP A 48 -2.26 9.06 -6.66
CA ASP A 48 -2.09 10.35 -5.99
C ASP A 48 -1.19 10.22 -4.77
N GLN A 49 -1.42 9.22 -3.92
CA GLN A 49 -0.60 8.93 -2.75
C GLN A 49 0.88 8.76 -3.09
N ARG A 50 1.19 8.10 -4.22
CA ARG A 50 2.58 7.98 -4.67
C ARG A 50 3.23 9.34 -4.90
N ARG A 51 2.50 10.29 -5.51
CA ARG A 51 3.01 11.66 -5.74
C ARG A 51 3.14 12.43 -4.44
N GLU A 52 2.15 12.33 -3.57
CA GLU A 52 2.12 13.01 -2.28
C GLU A 52 3.22 12.53 -1.32
N MET A 53 3.46 11.21 -1.25
CA MET A 53 4.55 10.66 -0.45
C MET A 53 5.92 11.11 -0.98
N LEU A 54 6.11 11.12 -2.30
CA LEU A 54 7.35 11.64 -2.90
C LEU A 54 7.59 13.11 -2.58
N LEU A 55 6.55 13.94 -2.64
CA LEU A 55 6.65 15.36 -2.28
C LEU A 55 6.98 15.53 -0.79
N LEU A 56 6.38 14.71 0.07
CA LEU A 56 6.60 14.73 1.51
C LEU A 56 8.06 14.38 1.88
N LEU A 57 8.65 13.42 1.17
CA LEU A 57 10.00 12.92 1.42
C LEU A 57 11.07 13.63 0.59
N CYS A 58 10.69 14.52 -0.34
CA CYS A 58 11.61 15.27 -1.18
C CYS A 58 12.56 16.13 -0.33
N GLY A 59 13.85 16.01 -0.57
CA GLY A 59 14.88 16.78 0.13
C GLY A 59 15.17 16.36 1.58
N ARG A 60 14.56 15.25 2.05
CA ARG A 60 14.89 14.70 3.37
C ARG A 60 16.27 14.06 3.37
N THR A 61 16.95 14.22 4.50
CA THR A 61 18.32 13.75 4.70
C THR A 61 18.34 12.37 5.36
N GLU A 62 19.51 11.74 5.43
CA GLU A 62 19.70 10.51 6.20
C GLU A 62 19.39 10.71 7.69
N THR A 63 19.73 11.89 8.22
CA THR A 63 19.41 12.26 9.61
C THR A 63 17.89 12.29 9.84
N ASP A 64 17.10 12.81 8.89
CA ASP A 64 15.65 12.75 8.97
C ASP A 64 15.16 11.31 8.91
N GLY A 65 15.77 10.49 8.07
CA GLY A 65 15.48 9.07 7.94
C GLY A 65 15.70 8.26 9.22
N ASP A 66 16.71 8.61 9.98
CA ASP A 66 17.07 7.92 11.23
C ASP A 66 16.30 8.47 12.45
N LEU A 67 15.55 9.59 12.29
CA LEU A 67 14.79 10.20 13.36
C LEU A 67 13.73 9.24 13.92
N ARG A 68 13.67 9.15 15.26
CA ARG A 68 12.61 8.51 16.04
C ARG A 68 11.94 9.58 16.88
N TYR A 69 10.63 9.70 16.84
CA TYR A 69 9.92 10.72 17.63
C TYR A 69 9.80 10.36 19.12
N ALA A 70 10.12 9.12 19.50
CA ALA A 70 10.27 8.67 20.87
C ALA A 70 11.18 7.42 20.91
N PRO A 71 11.80 7.07 22.07
CA PRO A 71 12.80 6.00 22.18
C PRO A 71 12.34 4.64 21.65
N ASP A 72 11.09 4.26 21.91
CA ASP A 72 10.53 2.94 21.54
C ASP A 72 9.75 2.97 20.21
N LYS A 73 9.93 4.02 19.41
CA LYS A 73 9.23 4.15 18.12
C LYS A 73 10.18 3.85 16.96
N TRP A 74 9.61 3.39 15.88
CA TRP A 74 10.33 3.16 14.64
C TRP A 74 10.96 4.47 14.11
N SER A 75 12.09 4.38 13.43
CA SER A 75 12.61 5.49 12.66
C SER A 75 11.76 5.74 11.41
N LEU A 76 11.93 6.91 10.78
CA LEU A 76 11.25 7.18 9.50
C LEU A 76 11.57 6.13 8.44
N LYS A 77 12.83 5.66 8.37
CA LYS A 77 13.25 4.55 7.49
C LYS A 77 12.49 3.26 7.79
N GLU A 78 12.34 2.91 9.06
CA GLU A 78 11.61 1.72 9.48
C GLU A 78 10.11 1.84 9.19
N VAL A 79 9.51 3.01 9.37
CA VAL A 79 8.11 3.26 8.98
C VAL A 79 7.94 3.09 7.48
N LEU A 80 8.82 3.67 6.67
CA LEU A 80 8.75 3.55 5.22
C LEU A 80 8.95 2.10 4.76
N GLY A 81 9.90 1.40 5.37
CA GLY A 81 10.11 -0.03 5.13
C GLY A 81 8.89 -0.88 5.48
N HIS A 82 8.25 -0.60 6.61
CA HIS A 82 7.00 -1.25 7.01
C HIS A 82 5.86 -0.99 6.02
N VAL A 83 5.72 0.24 5.52
CA VAL A 83 4.72 0.57 4.51
C VAL A 83 4.97 -0.24 3.23
N ASN A 84 6.22 -0.32 2.77
CA ASN A 84 6.60 -1.09 1.60
C ASN A 84 6.30 -2.59 1.75
N ASP A 85 6.68 -3.19 2.89
CA ASP A 85 6.47 -4.62 3.13
C ASP A 85 4.98 -4.96 3.28
N THR A 86 4.23 -4.13 4.00
CA THR A 86 2.79 -4.31 4.13
C THR A 86 2.09 -4.25 2.77
N GLU A 87 2.47 -3.31 1.91
CA GLU A 87 1.89 -3.22 0.56
C GLU A 87 2.24 -4.45 -0.29
N ARG A 88 3.47 -4.98 -0.22
CA ARG A 88 3.85 -6.24 -0.88
C ARG A 88 2.99 -7.41 -0.42
N ILE A 89 2.80 -7.56 0.89
CA ILE A 89 2.01 -8.64 1.47
C ILE A 89 0.54 -8.52 1.04
N MET A 90 -0.04 -7.33 1.12
CA MET A 90 -1.44 -7.11 0.75
C MET A 90 -1.66 -7.26 -0.76
N SER A 91 -0.74 -6.80 -1.60
CA SER A 91 -0.82 -6.99 -3.05
C SER A 91 -0.63 -8.46 -3.45
N TYR A 92 0.24 -9.21 -2.78
CA TYR A 92 0.35 -10.67 -2.95
C TYR A 92 -0.96 -11.39 -2.60
N ARG A 93 -1.60 -11.01 -1.48
CA ARG A 93 -2.92 -11.54 -1.11
C ARG A 93 -3.96 -11.23 -2.19
N ALA A 94 -3.99 -10.00 -2.68
CA ALA A 94 -4.88 -9.57 -3.75
C ALA A 94 -4.63 -10.37 -5.05
N LEU A 95 -3.37 -10.59 -5.41
CA LEU A 95 -3.01 -11.40 -6.58
C LEU A 95 -3.59 -12.82 -6.46
N ARG A 96 -3.30 -13.52 -5.37
CA ARG A 96 -3.76 -14.89 -5.16
C ARG A 96 -5.28 -15.00 -5.21
N ILE A 97 -5.97 -14.18 -4.44
CA ILE A 97 -7.43 -14.18 -4.36
C ILE A 97 -8.04 -13.80 -5.72
N SER A 98 -7.47 -12.81 -6.41
CA SER A 98 -7.95 -12.40 -7.74
C SER A 98 -7.83 -13.51 -8.80
N ARG A 99 -6.91 -14.47 -8.62
CA ARG A 99 -6.74 -15.64 -9.49
C ARG A 99 -7.59 -16.84 -9.06
N GLY A 100 -8.43 -16.71 -8.01
CA GLY A 100 -9.29 -17.77 -7.51
C GLY A 100 -8.56 -18.78 -6.61
N ASP A 101 -7.38 -18.45 -6.09
CA ASP A 101 -6.70 -19.31 -5.11
C ASP A 101 -7.45 -19.24 -3.78
N ALA A 102 -8.05 -20.37 -3.40
CA ALA A 102 -8.84 -20.51 -2.18
C ALA A 102 -8.00 -20.94 -0.96
N THR A 103 -6.69 -21.17 -1.14
CA THR A 103 -5.81 -21.58 -0.03
C THR A 103 -5.69 -20.42 0.98
N PRO A 104 -5.96 -20.65 2.27
CA PRO A 104 -5.78 -19.61 3.29
C PRO A 104 -4.35 -19.07 3.30
N ILE A 105 -4.23 -17.77 3.53
CA ILE A 105 -2.93 -17.09 3.59
C ILE A 105 -2.69 -16.66 5.03
N GLU A 106 -1.53 -17.07 5.58
CA GLU A 106 -1.18 -16.78 6.95
C GLU A 106 -0.98 -15.26 7.23
N GLY A 107 -1.04 -14.93 8.53
CA GLY A 107 -0.67 -13.62 9.03
C GLY A 107 0.84 -13.40 9.07
N TYR A 108 1.25 -12.23 9.48
CA TYR A 108 2.65 -11.89 9.79
C TYR A 108 2.71 -10.92 10.97
N GLU A 109 3.83 -10.92 11.68
CA GLU A 109 4.08 -10.02 12.80
C GLU A 109 4.92 -8.85 12.32
N GLN A 110 4.30 -7.67 12.22
CA GLN A 110 4.92 -6.48 11.67
C GLN A 110 6.18 -6.03 12.44
N ASP A 111 6.19 -6.18 13.77
CA ASP A 111 7.33 -5.78 14.59
C ASP A 111 8.54 -6.67 14.35
N ASP A 112 8.32 -7.97 14.07
CA ASP A 112 9.38 -8.90 13.69
C ASP A 112 9.95 -8.55 12.31
N TYR A 113 9.10 -8.17 11.36
CA TYR A 113 9.52 -7.73 10.02
C TYR A 113 10.38 -6.47 10.10
N VAL A 114 9.95 -5.49 10.88
CA VAL A 114 10.75 -4.26 11.06
C VAL A 114 12.08 -4.55 11.76
N ARG A 115 12.08 -5.36 12.82
CA ARG A 115 13.28 -5.71 13.57
C ARG A 115 14.31 -6.47 12.73
N ASN A 116 13.85 -7.37 11.87
CA ASN A 116 14.69 -8.20 11.01
C ASN A 116 14.94 -7.59 9.62
N GLY A 117 14.22 -6.53 9.27
CA GLY A 117 14.41 -5.81 8.02
C GLY A 117 15.67 -4.95 8.02
N PRO A 118 16.35 -4.79 6.88
CA PRO A 118 17.58 -4.01 6.79
C PRO A 118 17.35 -2.49 6.71
N PHE A 119 16.23 -1.98 7.22
CA PHE A 119 15.77 -0.61 6.96
C PHE A 119 16.72 0.45 7.50
N ALA A 120 17.23 0.24 8.72
CA ALA A 120 18.13 1.19 9.36
C ALA A 120 19.48 1.34 8.63
N SER A 121 19.94 0.29 7.92
CA SER A 121 21.21 0.30 7.20
C SER A 121 21.08 0.72 5.73
N ARG A 122 19.86 0.83 5.20
CA ARG A 122 19.62 1.26 3.82
C ARG A 122 19.59 2.78 3.72
N PRO A 123 20.13 3.38 2.63
CA PRO A 123 19.89 4.79 2.34
C PRO A 123 18.39 5.11 2.26
N LEU A 124 18.00 6.30 2.75
CA LEU A 124 16.61 6.74 2.66
C LEU A 124 16.12 6.79 1.21
N ALA A 125 16.99 7.23 0.29
CA ALA A 125 16.70 7.27 -1.14
C ALA A 125 16.33 5.90 -1.71
N ASP A 126 17.01 4.83 -1.29
CA ASP A 126 16.73 3.46 -1.75
C ASP A 126 15.36 2.97 -1.24
N LEU A 127 14.97 3.36 -0.03
CA LEU A 127 13.64 3.02 0.52
C LEU A 127 12.52 3.78 -0.20
N ILE A 128 12.79 5.00 -0.64
CA ILE A 128 11.86 5.80 -1.46
C ILE A 128 11.70 5.17 -2.85
N GLU A 129 12.79 4.78 -3.51
CA GLU A 129 12.74 4.10 -4.80
C GLU A 129 11.98 2.75 -4.70
N ASP A 130 12.20 2.04 -3.60
CA ASP A 130 11.49 0.80 -3.29
C ASP A 130 9.98 1.03 -3.17
N TYR A 131 9.57 2.09 -2.46
CA TYR A 131 8.17 2.51 -2.36
C TYR A 131 7.55 2.79 -3.75
N ILE A 132 8.27 3.52 -4.60
CA ILE A 132 7.81 3.82 -5.96
C ILE A 132 7.60 2.54 -6.76
N ALA A 133 8.56 1.61 -6.69
CA ALA A 133 8.51 0.35 -7.43
C ALA A 133 7.33 -0.52 -6.96
N VAL A 134 7.15 -0.67 -5.65
CA VAL A 134 6.04 -1.43 -5.05
C VAL A 134 4.71 -0.83 -5.46
N ARG A 135 4.51 0.47 -5.29
CA ARG A 135 3.26 1.15 -5.64
C ARG A 135 2.93 1.03 -7.13
N ARG A 136 3.91 1.16 -8.00
CA ARG A 136 3.70 0.95 -9.45
C ARG A 136 3.26 -0.46 -9.77
N ALA A 137 3.86 -1.47 -9.13
CA ALA A 137 3.47 -2.86 -9.30
C ALA A 137 2.04 -3.12 -8.77
N THR A 138 1.71 -2.57 -7.59
CA THR A 138 0.37 -2.64 -6.98
C THR A 138 -0.70 -2.03 -7.89
N VAL A 139 -0.49 -0.81 -8.36
CA VAL A 139 -1.43 -0.13 -9.27
C VAL A 139 -1.57 -0.91 -10.57
N SER A 140 -0.47 -1.44 -11.13
CA SER A 140 -0.51 -2.28 -12.32
C SER A 140 -1.32 -3.55 -12.11
N LEU A 141 -1.17 -4.22 -10.95
CA LEU A 141 -1.96 -5.39 -10.60
C LEU A 141 -3.46 -5.08 -10.62
N PHE A 142 -3.88 -4.10 -9.84
CA PHE A 142 -5.31 -3.78 -9.68
C PHE A 142 -5.94 -3.21 -10.95
N ARG A 143 -5.21 -2.41 -11.74
CA ARG A 143 -5.70 -1.84 -13.01
C ARG A 143 -6.05 -2.90 -14.05
N ASN A 144 -5.38 -4.04 -14.00
CA ASN A 144 -5.55 -5.12 -14.96
C ASN A 144 -6.51 -6.24 -14.47
N LEU A 145 -7.22 -6.02 -13.35
CA LEU A 145 -8.24 -6.96 -12.89
C LEU A 145 -9.55 -6.76 -13.68
N ASP A 146 -10.18 -7.88 -14.02
CA ASP A 146 -11.55 -7.90 -14.52
C ASP A 146 -12.55 -7.61 -13.38
N GLU A 147 -13.77 -7.23 -13.73
CA GLU A 147 -14.78 -6.86 -12.76
C GLU A 147 -15.09 -7.98 -11.71
N PRO A 148 -15.24 -9.26 -12.10
CA PRO A 148 -15.47 -10.33 -11.15
C PRO A 148 -14.33 -10.51 -10.14
N ALA A 149 -13.07 -10.24 -10.53
CA ALA A 149 -11.93 -10.41 -9.65
C ALA A 149 -11.96 -9.46 -8.44
N TRP A 150 -12.47 -8.25 -8.60
CA TRP A 150 -12.56 -7.27 -7.51
C TRP A 150 -13.44 -7.74 -6.34
N SER A 151 -14.47 -8.51 -6.60
CA SER A 151 -15.40 -9.03 -5.59
C SER A 151 -15.02 -10.41 -5.06
N ARG A 152 -13.99 -11.07 -5.62
CA ARG A 152 -13.55 -12.38 -5.14
C ARG A 152 -13.13 -12.32 -3.69
N ARG A 153 -13.50 -13.39 -2.95
CA ARG A 153 -13.21 -13.57 -1.54
C ARG A 153 -12.12 -14.61 -1.35
N GLY A 154 -11.31 -14.41 -0.35
CA GLY A 154 -10.35 -15.37 0.16
C GLY A 154 -10.18 -15.23 1.66
N VAL A 155 -9.34 -16.06 2.25
CA VAL A 155 -9.02 -16.03 3.67
C VAL A 155 -7.58 -15.57 3.86
N ALA A 156 -7.39 -14.47 4.59
CA ALA A 156 -6.07 -13.98 4.97
C ALA A 156 -6.04 -13.66 6.46
N ASN A 157 -5.01 -14.13 7.15
CA ASN A 157 -4.89 -13.99 8.60
C ASN A 157 -6.17 -14.44 9.34
N LYS A 158 -6.70 -15.61 8.97
CA LYS A 158 -7.91 -16.24 9.53
C LYS A 158 -9.22 -15.48 9.30
N ASN A 159 -9.22 -14.42 8.49
CA ASN A 159 -10.40 -13.60 8.21
C ASN A 159 -10.72 -13.59 6.72
N GLU A 160 -12.00 -13.54 6.38
CA GLU A 160 -12.41 -13.30 5.00
C GLU A 160 -12.06 -11.88 4.57
N VAL A 161 -11.65 -11.76 3.31
CA VAL A 161 -11.34 -10.48 2.69
C VAL A 161 -11.62 -10.53 1.19
N THR A 162 -12.13 -9.43 0.63
CA THR A 162 -12.26 -9.27 -0.81
C THR A 162 -11.03 -8.59 -1.42
N VAL A 163 -10.82 -8.78 -2.71
CA VAL A 163 -9.73 -8.11 -3.45
C VAL A 163 -9.88 -6.59 -3.37
N ARG A 164 -11.10 -6.04 -3.53
CA ARG A 164 -11.31 -4.59 -3.39
C ARG A 164 -11.04 -4.10 -1.97
N ALA A 165 -11.38 -4.86 -0.94
CA ALA A 165 -11.04 -4.48 0.43
C ALA A 165 -9.53 -4.39 0.63
N LEU A 166 -8.74 -5.29 0.03
CA LEU A 166 -7.28 -5.24 0.06
C LEU A 166 -6.73 -3.96 -0.58
N ALA A 167 -7.29 -3.51 -1.71
CA ALA A 167 -6.89 -2.24 -2.33
C ALA A 167 -7.14 -1.04 -1.40
N TYR A 168 -8.31 -1.00 -0.74
CA TYR A 168 -8.64 0.06 0.22
C TYR A 168 -7.82 -0.05 1.52
N ILE A 169 -7.47 -1.25 1.96
CA ILE A 169 -6.56 -1.46 3.11
C ILE A 169 -5.19 -0.89 2.78
N ILE A 170 -4.62 -1.16 1.61
CA ILE A 170 -3.34 -0.60 1.17
C ILE A 170 -3.38 0.92 1.19
N ALA A 171 -4.38 1.52 0.54
CA ALA A 171 -4.52 2.97 0.47
C ALA A 171 -4.69 3.60 1.87
N GLY A 172 -5.54 3.03 2.71
CA GLY A 172 -5.79 3.54 4.06
C GLY A 172 -4.63 3.33 5.02
N HIS A 173 -3.88 2.24 4.89
CA HIS A 173 -2.69 1.96 5.68
C HIS A 173 -1.60 3.00 5.41
N GLU A 174 -1.36 3.35 4.15
CA GLU A 174 -0.44 4.43 3.82
C GLU A 174 -0.90 5.77 4.38
N LEU A 175 -2.19 6.14 4.21
CA LEU A 175 -2.74 7.38 4.77
C LEU A 175 -2.52 7.47 6.29
N HIS A 176 -2.69 6.36 6.99
CA HIS A 176 -2.42 6.29 8.43
C HIS A 176 -0.96 6.62 8.75
N HIS A 177 -0.02 5.95 8.06
CA HIS A 177 1.40 6.17 8.31
C HIS A 177 1.89 7.53 7.80
N ARG A 178 1.38 8.03 6.67
CA ARG A 178 1.69 9.37 6.17
C ARG A 178 1.32 10.45 7.19
N ARG A 179 0.13 10.37 7.81
CA ARG A 179 -0.25 11.29 8.88
C ARG A 179 0.71 11.25 10.07
N ILE A 180 1.14 10.05 10.46
CA ILE A 180 2.15 9.90 11.53
C ILE A 180 3.46 10.55 11.12
N ILE A 181 3.91 10.36 9.87
CA ILE A 181 5.13 10.98 9.35
C ILE A 181 5.00 12.51 9.42
N GLU A 182 3.94 13.09 8.87
CA GLU A 182 3.67 14.53 8.87
C GLU A 182 3.62 15.11 10.29
N GLU A 183 2.93 14.44 11.21
CA GLU A 183 2.67 14.95 12.56
C GLU A 183 3.82 14.74 13.54
N LYS A 184 4.65 13.72 13.36
CA LYS A 184 5.63 13.30 14.37
C LYS A 184 7.08 13.40 13.91
N TYR A 185 7.36 13.21 12.63
CA TYR A 185 8.74 13.16 12.11
C TYR A 185 9.15 14.44 11.40
N LEU A 186 8.20 15.18 10.82
CA LEU A 186 8.49 16.33 9.95
C LEU A 186 8.03 17.68 10.52
N LYS A 187 7.95 17.75 11.84
CA LYS A 187 7.64 19.03 12.53
C LYS A 187 8.83 19.95 12.57
#